data_9e584fe675efc404e8aeb26469c335a9
#
_entry.id   9e584fe675efc404e8aeb26469c335a9
#
_cell.length_a   1.000
_cell.length_b   1.000
_cell.length_c   1.000
_cell.angle_alpha   90.00
_cell.angle_beta   90.00
_cell.angle_gamma   90.00
#
_symmetry.space_group_name_H-M   'P 1'
#
loop_
_entity.id
_entity.type
_entity.pdbx_description
1 polymer ?
#
loop_
_entity_poly.entity_id
_entity_poly.type
_entity_poly.pdbx_seq_one_letter_code
_entity_poly.pdbx_strand_id
1 'polypeptide(L)'
;MSTQQPQGAERRQFARIKKNYIIRFVDKSSPSQNYEVSQIENISKGGLCFSARAPFKEGITLLIEIHTPFLSESILVDGLVLQSREKVKGMIYEIRVRFVDVPSEVLVILEKIEQYHNSGKL
;
A
#
# COMPACT_ATOMS: atom_id res chain seq x y z
N MET A 1 -13.36 4.66 30.33
CA MET A 1 -13.25 4.61 29.74
C MET A 1 -12.92 4.51 29.34
N SER A 2 -12.72 4.36 29.26
CA SER A 2 -12.33 4.13 28.50
C SER A 2 -11.77 3.96 28.15
N THR A 3 -11.65 3.86 28.19
CA THR A 3 -11.08 3.68 27.55
C THR A 3 -10.50 3.33 27.46
N GLN A 4 -10.39 3.05 27.42
CA GLN A 4 -9.78 2.78 26.97
C GLN A 4 -9.44 2.09 26.87
N GLN A 5 -9.21 1.77 27.01
CA GLN A 5 -8.78 1.21 26.55
C GLN A 5 -8.37 0.42 26.71
N PRO A 6 -8.42 0.04 27.04
CA PRO A 6 -7.95 -0.62 26.85
C PRO A 6 -7.14 -1.07 26.83
N GLN A 7 -6.79 -1.21 26.73
CA GLN A 7 -6.19 -1.41 26.17
C GLN A 7 -5.71 -2.18 26.06
N GLY A 8 -5.57 -2.62 26.50
CA GLY A 8 -5.17 -3.17 25.91
C GLY A 8 -4.97 -3.80 25.51
N ALA A 9 -5.10 -4.10 25.45
CA ALA A 9 -5.01 -4.49 24.65
C ALA A 9 -4.63 -4.11 23.94
N GLU A 10 -4.35 -3.72 24.08
CA GLU A 10 -4.03 -3.18 23.20
C GLU A 10 -3.16 -2.97 23.08
N ARG A 11 -2.68 -3.21 23.22
CA ARG A 11 -1.93 -2.88 22.69
C ARG A 11 -1.34 -3.33 22.04
N ARG A 12 -1.36 -3.87 21.80
CA ARG A 12 -0.96 -4.15 20.83
C ARG A 12 -0.78 -3.96 20.00
N GLN A 13 -0.79 -4.06 20.03
CA GLN A 13 -0.83 -3.77 18.97
C GLN A 13 -0.48 -3.09 18.54
N PHE A 14 -0.01 -2.84 18.61
CA PHE A 14 0.27 -2.08 17.84
C PHE A 14 0.48 -1.65 17.29
N ALA A 15 0.53 -1.81 17.53
CA ALA A 15 0.61 -1.36 16.91
C ALA A 15 0.89 -1.56 15.95
N ARG A 16 0.60 -1.76 15.36
CA ARG A 16 0.74 -1.91 14.32
C ARG A 16 1.00 -0.91 13.56
N ILE A 17 1.52 -0.63 13.05
CA ILE A 17 2.00 0.19 12.51
C ILE A 17 2.01 0.36 11.11
N LYS A 18 1.50 -0.35 10.31
CA LYS A 18 1.24 -0.21 8.97
C LYS A 18 0.58 1.04 8.62
N LYS A 19 -0.08 1.69 9.51
CA LYS A 19 -0.70 2.99 9.31
C LYS A 19 0.26 4.04 8.81
N ASN A 20 1.55 3.79 8.92
CA ASN A 20 2.56 4.72 8.46
C ASN A 20 2.98 4.49 7.02
N TYR A 21 2.38 3.51 6.37
CA TYR A 21 2.67 3.22 4.98
C TYR A 21 1.50 3.72 4.15
N ILE A 22 1.71 4.86 3.52
CA ILE A 22 0.66 5.51 2.73
C ILE A 22 1.06 5.49 1.27
N ILE A 23 0.10 5.23 0.40
CA ILE A 23 0.35 5.30 -1.03
C ILE A 23 -0.59 6.29 -1.68
N ARG A 24 -0.14 6.85 -2.78
CA ARG A 24 -0.97 7.58 -3.72
C ARG A 24 -0.90 6.83 -5.03
N PHE A 25 -2.02 6.73 -5.71
CA PHE A 25 -2.05 5.95 -6.94
C PHE A 25 -3.01 6.55 -7.96
N VAL A 26 -2.72 6.30 -9.23
CA VAL A 26 -3.54 6.77 -10.34
C VAL A 26 -3.34 5.81 -11.49
N ASP A 27 -4.35 5.67 -12.34
CA ASP A 27 -4.22 4.90 -13.58
C ASP A 27 -3.18 5.58 -14.45
N LYS A 28 -2.11 4.86 -14.78
CA LYS A 28 -0.99 5.44 -15.52
C LYS A 28 -1.40 5.92 -16.90
N SER A 29 -2.43 5.33 -17.48
CA SER A 29 -2.91 5.75 -18.80
C SER A 29 -3.74 7.03 -18.75
N SER A 30 -4.08 7.50 -17.53
CA SER A 30 -4.86 8.74 -17.34
C SER A 30 -4.22 9.58 -16.25
N PRO A 31 -2.97 10.02 -16.44
CA PRO A 31 -2.24 10.69 -15.37
C PRO A 31 -2.79 12.06 -14.99
N SER A 32 -3.68 12.62 -15.78
CA SER A 32 -4.31 13.90 -15.45
C SER A 32 -5.40 13.75 -14.39
N GLN A 33 -5.80 12.53 -14.07
CA GLN A 33 -6.78 12.32 -13.02
C GLN A 33 -6.16 12.57 -11.65
N ASN A 34 -7.01 12.84 -10.68
CA ASN A 34 -6.53 13.04 -9.32
C ASN A 34 -6.05 11.74 -8.75
N TYR A 35 -4.94 11.82 -8.01
CA TYR A 35 -4.45 10.66 -7.28
C TYR A 35 -5.39 10.35 -6.14
N GLU A 36 -5.53 9.06 -5.85
CA GLU A 36 -6.21 8.62 -4.64
C GLU A 36 -5.17 8.24 -3.61
N VAL A 37 -5.55 8.32 -2.34
CA VAL A 37 -4.67 8.03 -1.23
C VAL A 37 -5.23 6.84 -0.47
N SER A 38 -4.36 5.92 -0.09
CA SER A 38 -4.77 4.76 0.69
C SER A 38 -3.62 4.30 1.56
N GLN A 39 -3.92 3.35 2.44
CA GLN A 39 -2.90 2.70 3.25
C GLN A 39 -2.60 1.34 2.67
N ILE A 40 -1.35 0.93 2.81
CA ILE A 40 -0.92 -0.39 2.39
C ILE A 40 -1.41 -1.43 3.38
N GLU A 41 -2.04 -2.49 2.88
CA GLU A 41 -2.43 -3.61 3.72
C GLU A 41 -1.32 -4.63 3.81
N ASN A 42 -0.57 -4.79 2.72
CA ASN A 42 0.51 -5.76 2.67
C ASN A 42 1.47 -5.35 1.57
N ILE A 43 2.76 -5.56 1.78
CA ILE A 43 3.77 -5.19 0.80
C ILE A 43 4.92 -6.17 0.83
N SER A 44 5.45 -6.47 -0.35
CA SER A 44 6.67 -7.24 -0.52
C SER A 44 7.50 -6.56 -1.61
N LYS A 45 8.68 -7.10 -1.89
CA LYS A 45 9.49 -6.53 -2.96
C LYS A 45 8.86 -6.76 -4.34
N GLY A 46 7.90 -7.67 -4.43
CA GLY A 46 7.26 -8.00 -5.70
C GLY A 46 5.96 -7.26 -5.98
N GLY A 47 5.34 -6.71 -4.94
CA GLY A 47 4.06 -6.04 -5.12
C GLY A 47 3.44 -5.62 -3.82
N LEU A 48 2.21 -5.12 -3.91
CA LEU A 48 1.50 -4.72 -2.70
C LEU A 48 -0.01 -4.90 -2.86
N CYS A 49 -0.68 -4.80 -1.73
CA CYS A 49 -2.13 -4.92 -1.66
C CYS A 49 -2.65 -3.72 -0.88
N PHE A 50 -3.70 -3.11 -1.37
CA PHE A 50 -4.27 -1.92 -0.74
C PHE A 50 -5.77 -1.85 -1.02
N SER A 51 -6.46 -0.97 -0.31
CA SER A 51 -7.89 -0.77 -0.48
C SER A 51 -8.16 0.45 -1.35
N ALA A 52 -9.19 0.36 -2.18
CA ALA A 52 -9.61 1.48 -3.02
C ALA A 52 -11.13 1.59 -2.98
N ARG A 53 -11.63 2.75 -3.36
CA ARG A 53 -13.07 2.99 -3.36
C ARG A 53 -13.77 2.48 -4.61
N ALA A 54 -13.01 2.19 -5.63
CA ALA A 54 -13.54 1.71 -6.89
C ALA A 54 -12.67 0.57 -7.38
N PRO A 55 -13.23 -0.33 -8.17
CA PRO A 55 -12.43 -1.43 -8.73
C PRO A 55 -11.52 -0.92 -9.84
N PHE A 56 -10.44 -1.65 -10.08
CA PHE A 56 -9.60 -1.43 -11.23
C PHE A 56 -9.63 -2.67 -12.11
N LYS A 57 -9.59 -2.44 -13.41
CA LYS A 57 -9.59 -3.55 -14.34
C LYS A 57 -8.24 -4.28 -14.26
N GLU A 58 -8.28 -5.60 -14.24
CA GLU A 58 -7.07 -6.40 -14.28
C GLU A 58 -6.29 -6.08 -15.54
N GLY A 59 -4.97 -6.02 -15.39
CA GLY A 59 -4.09 -5.75 -16.52
C GLY A 59 -3.73 -4.30 -16.73
N ILE A 60 -4.41 -3.37 -16.06
CA ILE A 60 -4.00 -1.98 -16.20
C ILE A 60 -2.80 -1.71 -15.29
N THR A 61 -2.05 -0.67 -15.60
CA THR A 61 -0.90 -0.26 -14.81
C THR A 61 -1.24 0.99 -14.03
N LEU A 62 -0.93 0.95 -12.74
CA LEU A 62 -1.09 2.10 -11.86
C LEU A 62 0.27 2.73 -11.62
N LEU A 63 0.30 4.05 -11.57
CA LEU A 63 1.47 4.77 -11.08
C LEU A 63 1.28 4.92 -9.57
N ILE A 64 2.22 4.38 -8.80
CA ILE A 64 2.09 4.31 -7.36
C ILE A 64 3.24 5.06 -6.70
N GLU A 65 2.89 5.95 -5.78
CA GLU A 65 3.86 6.67 -4.97
C GLU A 65 3.76 6.12 -3.56
N ILE A 66 4.86 5.60 -3.04
CA ILE A 66 4.89 4.97 -1.72
C ILE A 66 5.62 5.87 -0.74
N HIS A 67 4.95 6.16 0.38
CA HIS A 67 5.50 6.95 1.47
C HIS A 67 5.72 6.06 2.67
N THR A 68 6.91 6.10 3.24
CA THR A 68 7.22 5.32 4.42
C THR A 68 7.79 6.24 5.51
N PRO A 69 7.71 5.82 6.77
CA PRO A 69 8.19 6.67 7.87
C PRO A 69 9.70 6.81 7.92
N PHE A 70 10.45 5.92 7.26
CA PHE A 70 11.91 5.98 7.34
C PHE A 70 12.58 6.48 6.07
N LEU A 71 11.80 7.03 5.14
CA LEU A 71 12.36 7.64 3.93
C LEU A 71 11.92 9.09 3.87
N SER A 72 12.87 9.96 3.55
CA SER A 72 12.56 11.38 3.42
C SER A 72 11.84 11.66 2.11
N GLU A 73 12.03 10.79 1.12
CA GLU A 73 11.40 10.96 -0.18
C GLU A 73 10.53 9.75 -0.49
N SER A 74 9.50 9.99 -1.28
CA SER A 74 8.64 8.90 -1.70
C SER A 74 9.29 8.11 -2.83
N ILE A 75 8.77 6.91 -3.06
CA ILE A 75 9.21 6.03 -4.13
C ILE A 75 8.10 5.97 -5.18
N LEU A 76 8.47 6.15 -6.45
CA LEU A 76 7.53 5.98 -7.54
C LEU A 76 7.80 4.64 -8.21
N VAL A 77 6.72 3.88 -8.43
CA VAL A 77 6.83 2.56 -9.03
C VAL A 77 5.55 2.25 -9.81
N ASP A 78 5.69 1.49 -10.89
CA ASP A 78 4.54 1.03 -11.65
C ASP A 78 4.04 -0.28 -11.07
N GLY A 79 2.71 -0.42 -10.97
CA GLY A 79 2.09 -1.65 -10.49
C GLY A 79 1.06 -2.16 -11.49
N LEU A 80 1.20 -3.42 -11.88
CA LEU A 80 0.23 -4.07 -12.75
C LEU A 80 -0.88 -4.68 -11.88
N VAL A 81 -2.12 -4.31 -12.16
CA VAL A 81 -3.25 -4.83 -11.38
C VAL A 81 -3.45 -6.31 -11.71
N LEU A 82 -3.29 -7.14 -10.71
CA LEU A 82 -3.50 -8.57 -10.82
C LEU A 82 -4.90 -8.98 -10.42
N GLN A 83 -5.47 -8.27 -9.46
CA GLN A 83 -6.77 -8.63 -8.92
C GLN A 83 -7.42 -7.41 -8.31
N SER A 84 -8.72 -7.31 -8.49
CA SER A 84 -9.55 -6.30 -7.85
C SER A 84 -10.76 -7.03 -7.31
N ARG A 85 -10.87 -7.12 -5.99
CA ARG A 85 -11.90 -7.91 -5.35
C ARG A 85 -12.76 -7.03 -4.46
N GLU A 86 -14.06 -7.13 -4.61
CA GLU A 86 -15.00 -6.39 -3.77
C GLU A 86 -14.91 -6.91 -2.34
N LYS A 87 -14.62 -6.04 -1.42
CA LYS A 87 -14.45 -6.39 -0.01
C LYS A 87 -15.66 -5.96 0.81
N VAL A 88 -16.12 -4.75 0.56
CA VAL A 88 -17.36 -4.25 1.13
C VAL A 88 -18.21 -3.82 -0.06
N LYS A 89 -19.37 -4.43 -0.18
CA LYS A 89 -20.18 -4.31 -1.39
C LYS A 89 -20.40 -2.85 -1.79
N GLY A 90 -19.98 -2.54 -3.01
CA GLY A 90 -20.16 -1.22 -3.58
C GLY A 90 -19.34 -0.11 -2.95
N MET A 91 -18.45 -0.44 -2.01
CA MET A 91 -17.76 0.59 -1.23
C MET A 91 -16.25 0.43 -1.21
N ILE A 92 -15.75 -0.77 -0.97
CA ILE A 92 -14.32 -1.00 -0.78
C ILE A 92 -13.88 -2.20 -1.59
N TYR A 93 -12.78 -2.02 -2.29
CA TYR A 93 -12.19 -3.06 -3.15
C TYR A 93 -10.76 -3.27 -2.72
N GLU A 94 -10.36 -4.53 -2.64
CA GLU A 94 -8.99 -4.90 -2.35
C GLU A 94 -8.26 -5.04 -3.68
N ILE A 95 -7.22 -4.24 -3.85
CA ILE A 95 -6.46 -4.19 -5.09
C ILE A 95 -5.10 -4.82 -4.85
N ARG A 96 -4.76 -5.79 -5.69
CA ARG A 96 -3.46 -6.46 -5.62
C ARG A 96 -2.70 -6.15 -6.89
N VAL A 97 -1.48 -5.64 -6.72
CA VAL A 97 -0.63 -5.28 -7.85
C VAL A 97 0.72 -5.96 -7.76
N ARG A 98 1.32 -6.17 -8.92
CA ARG A 98 2.70 -6.65 -9.05
C ARG A 98 3.52 -5.48 -9.60
N PHE A 99 4.65 -5.19 -8.97
CA PHE A 99 5.53 -4.14 -9.47
C PHE A 99 6.15 -4.57 -10.78
N VAL A 100 6.27 -3.64 -11.72
CA VAL A 100 6.85 -3.91 -13.03
C VAL A 100 7.92 -2.86 -13.34
N ASP A 101 8.94 -3.29 -14.09
CA ASP A 101 10.01 -2.39 -14.55
C ASP A 101 10.64 -1.60 -13.40
N VAL A 102 10.93 -2.29 -12.31
CA VAL A 102 11.45 -1.65 -11.11
C VAL A 102 12.95 -1.38 -11.27
N PRO A 103 13.38 -0.11 -11.14
CA PRO A 103 14.82 0.19 -11.15
C PRO A 103 15.52 -0.50 -9.98
N SER A 104 16.79 -0.85 -10.18
CA SER A 104 17.51 -1.60 -9.15
C SER A 104 17.62 -0.83 -7.84
N GLU A 105 17.79 0.48 -7.89
CA GLU A 105 17.87 1.27 -6.66
C GLU A 105 16.54 1.28 -5.90
N VAL A 106 15.43 1.22 -6.62
CA VAL A 106 14.12 1.14 -5.98
C VAL A 106 13.90 -0.24 -5.40
N LEU A 107 14.37 -1.27 -6.08
CA LEU A 107 14.23 -2.64 -5.60
C LEU A 107 14.90 -2.82 -4.23
N VAL A 108 16.07 -2.22 -4.04
CA VAL A 108 16.76 -2.29 -2.76
C VAL A 108 15.90 -1.68 -1.65
N ILE A 109 15.24 -0.56 -1.96
CA ILE A 109 14.39 0.10 -0.98
C ILE A 109 13.16 -0.76 -0.67
N LEU A 110 12.58 -1.37 -1.70
CA LEU A 110 11.42 -2.24 -1.51
C LEU A 110 11.77 -3.44 -0.63
N GLU A 111 12.97 -3.98 -0.78
CA GLU A 111 13.42 -5.07 0.07
C GLU A 111 13.51 -4.63 1.53
N LYS A 112 13.98 -3.42 1.77
CA LYS A 112 14.03 -2.90 3.13
C LYS A 112 12.64 -2.70 3.72
N ILE A 113 11.72 -2.21 2.92
CA ILE A 113 10.34 -2.04 3.36
C ILE A 113 9.73 -3.40 3.73
N GLU A 114 9.97 -4.40 2.90
CA GLU A 114 9.47 -5.74 3.15
C GLU A 114 10.01 -6.29 4.47
N GLN A 115 11.31 -6.11 4.72
CA GLN A 115 11.92 -6.58 5.95
C GLN A 115 11.32 -5.89 7.17
N TYR A 116 11.11 -4.59 7.10
CA TYR A 116 10.50 -3.85 8.20
C TYR A 116 9.08 -4.33 8.45
N HIS A 117 8.32 -4.48 7.39
CA HIS A 117 6.91 -4.88 7.50
C HIS A 117 6.79 -6.28 8.09
N ASN A 118 7.60 -7.20 7.61
CA ASN A 118 7.52 -8.59 8.03
C ASN A 118 8.12 -8.82 9.40
N SER A 119 9.04 -7.95 9.83
CA SER A 119 9.64 -8.09 11.15
C SER A 119 8.78 -7.51 12.26
N GLY A 120 7.73 -6.78 11.91
CA GLY A 120 6.86 -6.18 12.90
C GLY A 120 7.46 -4.99 13.62
N LYS A 121 8.46 -4.36 13.04
CA LYS A 121 9.15 -3.25 13.69
C LYS A 121 8.47 -1.90 13.51
N LEU A 122 7.35 -1.89 12.88
CA LEU A 122 6.65 -0.63 12.62
C LEU A 122 5.48 -0.43 13.54
#